data_a05923e6e65ade4aa8747a140508f68e
#
_entry.id   a05923e6e65ade4aa8747a140508f68e
#
_cell.length_a   1.000
_cell.length_b   1.000
_cell.length_c   1.000
_cell.angle_alpha   90.00
_cell.angle_beta   90.00
_cell.angle_gamma   90.00
#
_symmetry.space_group_name_H-M   'P 1'
#
loop_
_entity.id
_entity.type
_entity.pdbx_description
1 polymer ?
#
loop_
_entity_poly.entity_id
_entity_poly.type
_entity_poly.pdbx_seq_one_letter_code
_entity_poly.pdbx_strand_id
1 'polypeptide(L)'
;MKAIRYVLFATALLLFASCGRQPSDIIESSPNGVTGVKMPILVTFKENVEPKEDRIREAVSISPSVDFDVYLSGMRMLRIIPRSPLKYDTRYKVTIDAAKLTGRQLKGVAEFEFATPKLRFAYSDYWLQQSDDMTSYVLVGEVVSSDYAESGYVEKNLKISGLKNPDVAWVHSANGTTHQYTVGNIAPGEGAGYTLTLDFGYGDSKTLTVEVPKKDEYVVLDHSVAAEPLAVVVTFSEPLKQSQNLKDLIRFDTKFRTSVDKNRLYIYPESHVTGNFDIEISRNVLSKGGQRLKESYTFTANLPSRVPAIRFAGKGSVLPSSNDMSLLFEAVNYRKARVRVRKIFANNLLQFFQQNYYGGDYYSAMDYVSRIVRDTTVDLSAKASTKLDLSTT
;
A
#
# COMPACT_ATOMS: atom_id res chain seq x y z
N MET A 1 -4.28 -32.38 39.24
CA MET A 1 -5.37 -31.38 39.25
C MET A 1 -4.74 -29.98 39.46
N LYS A 2 -4.47 -29.27 38.39
CA LYS A 2 -3.99 -27.87 38.48
C LYS A 2 -5.02 -27.00 37.75
N ALA A 3 -5.64 -26.14 38.54
CA ALA A 3 -6.68 -25.22 38.08
C ALA A 3 -6.12 -24.15 37.14
N ILE A 4 -6.71 -24.04 35.97
CA ILE A 4 -6.45 -22.98 34.99
C ILE A 4 -7.25 -21.76 35.47
N ARG A 5 -6.54 -20.71 35.87
CA ARG A 5 -7.13 -19.39 36.13
C ARG A 5 -7.30 -18.65 34.82
N TYR A 6 -8.53 -18.52 34.35
CA TYR A 6 -8.91 -17.59 33.31
C TYR A 6 -8.88 -16.16 33.89
N VAL A 7 -7.97 -15.34 33.38
CA VAL A 7 -8.00 -13.89 33.60
C VAL A 7 -8.93 -13.30 32.55
N LEU A 8 -10.15 -12.97 32.97
CA LEU A 8 -11.08 -12.15 32.20
C LEU A 8 -10.53 -10.72 32.13
N PHE A 9 -10.03 -10.32 30.96
CA PHE A 9 -9.81 -8.91 30.65
C PHE A 9 -11.18 -8.27 30.41
N ALA A 10 -11.72 -7.62 31.42
CA ALA A 10 -12.83 -6.72 31.26
C ALA A 10 -12.35 -5.47 30.51
N THR A 11 -12.62 -5.41 29.22
CA THR A 11 -12.53 -4.19 28.41
C THR A 11 -13.58 -3.22 28.95
N ALA A 12 -13.16 -2.27 29.76
CA ALA A 12 -13.97 -1.14 30.15
C ALA A 12 -14.21 -0.29 28.87
N LEU A 13 -15.38 -0.51 28.26
CA LEU A 13 -15.94 0.36 27.25
C LEU A 13 -16.32 1.65 27.98
N LEU A 14 -15.41 2.63 28.02
CA LEU A 14 -15.73 3.99 28.40
C LEU A 14 -16.64 4.55 27.31
N LEU A 15 -17.93 4.39 27.49
CA LEU A 15 -18.96 5.19 26.85
C LEU A 15 -18.73 6.64 27.26
N PHE A 16 -17.93 7.37 26.47
CA PHE A 16 -17.99 8.81 26.51
C PHE A 16 -19.39 9.20 26.02
N ALA A 17 -20.27 9.45 26.97
CA ALA A 17 -21.48 10.18 26.70
C ALA A 17 -21.01 11.56 26.18
N SER A 18 -20.87 11.69 24.87
CA SER A 18 -20.78 12.96 24.20
C SER A 18 -22.09 13.68 24.48
N CYS A 19 -22.07 14.60 25.43
CA CYS A 19 -23.10 15.62 25.54
C CYS A 19 -22.93 16.54 24.32
N GLY A 20 -23.31 16.02 23.14
CA GLY A 20 -23.31 16.76 21.89
C GLY A 20 -24.34 17.86 22.00
N ARG A 21 -23.89 19.13 22.09
CA ARG A 21 -24.73 20.25 21.65
C ARG A 21 -25.17 19.93 20.24
N GLN A 22 -26.48 19.97 20.02
CA GLN A 22 -27.08 19.77 18.70
C GLN A 22 -26.36 20.66 17.68
N PRO A 23 -26.05 20.17 16.46
CA PRO A 23 -25.58 21.02 15.38
C PRO A 23 -26.54 22.19 15.26
N SER A 24 -26.01 23.40 15.07
CA SER A 24 -26.86 24.58 14.91
C SER A 24 -27.87 24.32 13.80
N ASP A 25 -29.07 24.90 13.89
CA ASP A 25 -30.16 24.70 12.92
C ASP A 25 -29.78 24.95 11.46
N ILE A 26 -28.65 25.58 11.21
CA ILE A 26 -28.15 25.95 9.87
C ILE A 26 -27.15 24.96 9.25
N ILE A 27 -26.52 24.07 10.03
CA ILE A 27 -25.57 23.07 9.53
C ILE A 27 -26.26 21.73 9.37
N GLU A 28 -26.07 21.09 8.19
CA GLU A 28 -26.48 19.73 7.92
C GLU A 28 -25.42 18.71 8.38
N SER A 29 -24.16 19.00 8.05
CA SER A 29 -23.02 18.17 8.44
C SER A 29 -21.76 18.96 8.71
N SER A 30 -20.98 18.49 9.67
CA SER A 30 -19.65 19.00 10.03
C SER A 30 -18.79 17.85 10.52
N PRO A 31 -17.47 18.00 10.59
CA PRO A 31 -16.62 17.01 11.25
C PRO A 31 -17.11 16.71 12.66
N ASN A 32 -17.14 15.42 12.99
CA ASN A 32 -17.54 14.91 14.29
C ASN A 32 -16.54 13.81 14.71
N GLY A 33 -16.11 13.82 15.96
CA GLY A 33 -15.15 12.86 16.49
C GLY A 33 -13.70 13.20 16.14
N VAL A 34 -12.98 12.29 15.50
CA VAL A 34 -11.54 12.43 15.21
C VAL A 34 -11.30 12.66 13.72
N THR A 35 -10.52 13.69 13.41
CA THR A 35 -10.18 14.11 12.04
C THR A 35 -8.66 14.17 11.89
N GLY A 36 -8.12 13.70 10.76
CA GLY A 36 -6.68 13.74 10.48
C GLY A 36 -6.12 15.17 10.41
N VAL A 37 -4.85 15.32 10.81
CA VAL A 37 -4.22 16.64 10.98
C VAL A 37 -4.06 17.45 9.68
N LYS A 38 -4.08 16.80 8.53
CA LYS A 38 -4.04 17.45 7.19
C LYS A 38 -5.36 17.45 6.44
N MET A 39 -6.42 16.94 7.07
CA MET A 39 -7.70 16.85 6.39
C MET A 39 -8.37 18.23 6.33
N PRO A 40 -9.02 18.59 5.19
CA PRO A 40 -9.86 19.77 5.13
C PRO A 40 -11.07 19.61 6.05
N ILE A 41 -11.46 20.70 6.71
CA ILE A 41 -12.67 20.76 7.52
C ILE A 41 -13.83 21.13 6.59
N LEU A 42 -14.74 20.17 6.37
CA LEU A 42 -15.88 20.34 5.47
C LEU A 42 -17.16 20.60 6.27
N VAL A 43 -17.87 21.66 5.95
CA VAL A 43 -19.14 22.00 6.59
C VAL A 43 -20.21 22.15 5.53
N THR A 44 -21.29 21.39 5.64
CA THR A 44 -22.41 21.48 4.73
C THR A 44 -23.58 22.20 5.39
N PHE A 45 -24.10 23.23 4.75
CA PHE A 45 -25.28 23.97 5.20
C PHE A 45 -26.58 23.26 4.74
N LYS A 46 -27.67 23.39 5.52
CA LYS A 46 -29.00 22.88 5.16
C LYS A 46 -29.58 23.56 3.93
N GLU A 47 -29.29 24.84 3.78
CA GLU A 47 -29.77 25.68 2.69
C GLU A 47 -28.63 26.20 1.82
N ASN A 48 -28.97 26.70 0.65
CA ASN A 48 -28.01 27.39 -0.21
C ASN A 48 -27.52 28.67 0.46
N VAL A 49 -26.23 28.89 0.38
CA VAL A 49 -25.56 30.04 0.96
C VAL A 49 -24.98 30.91 -0.17
N GLU A 50 -25.33 32.16 -0.20
CA GLU A 50 -24.74 33.16 -1.07
C GLU A 50 -23.77 34.01 -0.23
N PRO A 51 -22.48 33.66 -0.18
CA PRO A 51 -21.52 34.36 0.65
C PRO A 51 -21.14 35.72 0.01
N LYS A 52 -20.81 36.70 0.84
CA LYS A 52 -19.99 37.81 0.42
C LYS A 52 -18.53 37.38 0.42
N GLU A 53 -17.93 37.24 -0.76
CA GLU A 53 -16.60 36.64 -0.93
C GLU A 53 -15.52 37.32 -0.05
N ASP A 54 -15.58 38.64 0.10
CA ASP A 54 -14.69 39.42 0.96
C ASP A 54 -14.84 39.13 2.46
N ARG A 55 -15.92 38.49 2.89
CA ARG A 55 -16.23 38.22 4.31
C ARG A 55 -16.18 36.77 4.75
N ILE A 56 -15.99 35.84 3.82
CA ILE A 56 -15.98 34.40 4.17
C ILE A 56 -14.95 34.12 5.27
N ARG A 57 -13.75 34.69 5.13
CA ARG A 57 -12.66 34.47 6.11
C ARG A 57 -12.98 35.02 7.49
N GLU A 58 -13.62 36.20 7.56
CA GLU A 58 -13.98 36.86 8.82
C GLU A 58 -15.14 36.19 9.56
N ALA A 59 -15.95 35.43 8.84
CA ALA A 59 -17.09 34.67 9.40
C ALA A 59 -16.67 33.39 10.13
N VAL A 60 -15.44 32.92 9.94
CA VAL A 60 -14.97 31.63 10.47
C VAL A 60 -13.87 31.86 11.50
N SER A 61 -13.99 31.23 12.66
CA SER A 61 -12.93 31.16 13.67
C SER A 61 -12.71 29.75 14.16
N ILE A 62 -11.46 29.45 14.50
CA ILE A 62 -11.04 28.14 15.02
C ILE A 62 -10.25 28.35 16.31
N SER A 63 -10.58 27.59 17.33
CA SER A 63 -9.89 27.59 18.61
C SER A 63 -9.44 26.14 18.96
N PRO A 64 -8.16 25.91 19.30
CA PRO A 64 -7.03 26.83 19.28
C PRO A 64 -6.80 27.46 17.89
N SER A 65 -6.20 28.66 17.87
CA SER A 65 -6.01 29.43 16.64
C SER A 65 -5.18 28.67 15.60
N VAL A 66 -5.66 28.65 14.37
CA VAL A 66 -5.06 28.01 13.20
C VAL A 66 -5.09 29.00 12.06
N ASP A 67 -4.03 29.05 11.26
CA ASP A 67 -4.05 29.75 9.99
C ASP A 67 -4.66 28.86 8.91
N PHE A 68 -5.66 29.39 8.17
CA PHE A 68 -6.41 28.60 7.20
C PHE A 68 -6.91 29.44 6.03
N ASP A 69 -7.11 28.77 4.91
CA ASP A 69 -7.88 29.28 3.78
C ASP A 69 -9.30 28.74 3.87
N VAL A 70 -10.26 29.54 3.40
CA VAL A 70 -11.68 29.15 3.42
C VAL A 70 -12.38 29.65 2.17
N TYR A 71 -13.19 28.76 1.58
CA TYR A 71 -14.03 29.10 0.42
C TYR A 71 -15.27 28.23 0.37
N LEU A 72 -16.28 28.71 -0.35
CA LEU A 72 -17.48 27.92 -0.62
C LEU A 72 -17.28 27.08 -1.90
N SER A 73 -17.53 25.78 -1.79
CA SER A 73 -17.51 24.83 -2.90
C SER A 73 -18.96 24.47 -3.26
N GLY A 74 -19.42 24.96 -4.40
CA GLY A 74 -20.86 24.93 -4.73
C GLY A 74 -21.67 25.87 -3.86
N MET A 75 -22.94 25.58 -3.65
CA MET A 75 -23.88 26.49 -2.95
C MET A 75 -24.05 26.17 -1.46
N ARG A 76 -23.50 25.05 -0.96
CA ARG A 76 -23.80 24.58 0.40
C ARG A 76 -22.59 24.09 1.19
N MET A 77 -21.42 23.93 0.57
CA MET A 77 -20.26 23.33 1.22
C MET A 77 -19.18 24.39 1.48
N LEU A 78 -18.93 24.69 2.73
CA LEU A 78 -17.78 25.48 3.16
C LEU A 78 -16.58 24.57 3.36
N ARG A 79 -15.47 24.89 2.71
CA ARG A 79 -14.20 24.18 2.85
C ARG A 79 -13.21 25.08 3.58
N ILE A 80 -12.73 24.60 4.71
CA ILE A 80 -11.71 25.25 5.52
C ILE A 80 -10.45 24.38 5.43
N ILE A 81 -9.37 24.95 4.92
CA ILE A 81 -8.11 24.23 4.68
C ILE A 81 -7.04 24.83 5.58
N PRO A 82 -6.60 24.14 6.63
CA PRO A 82 -5.46 24.55 7.42
C PRO A 82 -4.21 24.71 6.55
N ARG A 83 -3.49 25.81 6.68
CA ARG A 83 -2.25 26.08 5.92
C ARG A 83 -1.07 25.23 6.42
N SER A 84 -1.16 24.76 7.65
CA SER A 84 -0.21 23.85 8.27
C SER A 84 -0.96 22.69 8.92
N PRO A 85 -0.31 21.51 9.11
CA PRO A 85 -0.93 20.43 9.84
C PRO A 85 -1.43 20.91 11.21
N LEU A 86 -2.62 20.45 11.59
CA LEU A 86 -3.17 20.69 12.92
C LEU A 86 -2.30 20.01 13.98
N LYS A 87 -2.32 20.50 15.21
CA LYS A 87 -1.62 19.86 16.33
C LYS A 87 -2.29 18.52 16.65
N TYR A 88 -1.49 17.50 16.92
CA TYR A 88 -1.99 16.20 17.37
C TYR A 88 -2.63 16.29 18.76
N ASP A 89 -3.46 15.31 19.10
CA ASP A 89 -4.10 15.15 20.41
C ASP A 89 -4.74 16.45 20.90
N THR A 90 -5.39 17.17 19.99
CA THR A 90 -5.93 18.51 20.23
C THR A 90 -7.39 18.57 19.86
N ARG A 91 -8.21 19.12 20.75
CA ARG A 91 -9.61 19.43 20.47
C ARG A 91 -9.73 20.82 19.86
N TYR A 92 -10.41 20.90 18.75
CA TYR A 92 -10.69 22.14 18.03
C TYR A 92 -12.17 22.46 18.07
N LYS A 93 -12.47 23.72 18.30
CA LYS A 93 -13.81 24.29 18.18
C LYS A 93 -13.84 25.23 17.00
N VAL A 94 -14.78 25.00 16.09
CA VAL A 94 -15.04 25.86 14.92
C VAL A 94 -16.32 26.62 15.17
N THR A 95 -16.27 27.93 14.93
CA THR A 95 -17.43 28.84 15.03
C THR A 95 -17.62 29.54 13.69
N ILE A 96 -18.85 29.50 13.17
CA ILE A 96 -19.24 30.15 11.91
C ILE A 96 -20.37 31.13 12.17
N ASP A 97 -20.10 32.40 11.95
CA ASP A 97 -21.10 33.47 12.02
C ASP A 97 -21.86 33.56 10.69
N ALA A 98 -23.05 32.99 10.64
CA ALA A 98 -23.85 32.96 9.43
C ALA A 98 -24.28 34.34 8.94
N ALA A 99 -24.50 35.30 9.85
CA ALA A 99 -24.88 36.66 9.49
C ALA A 99 -23.73 37.44 8.83
N LYS A 100 -22.49 37.20 9.28
CA LYS A 100 -21.30 37.72 8.61
C LYS A 100 -21.07 37.06 7.25
N LEU A 101 -21.21 35.74 7.19
CA LEU A 101 -21.00 34.93 5.97
C LEU A 101 -21.92 35.41 4.84
N THR A 102 -23.21 35.62 5.12
CA THR A 102 -24.24 35.87 4.12
C THR A 102 -24.67 37.36 4.03
N GLY A 103 -24.10 38.24 4.84
CA GLY A 103 -24.56 39.62 4.91
C GLY A 103 -25.99 39.78 5.47
N ARG A 104 -26.36 38.91 6.46
CA ARG A 104 -27.62 38.89 7.22
C ARG A 104 -28.78 38.11 6.59
N GLN A 105 -28.59 37.39 5.50
CA GLN A 105 -29.61 36.46 4.95
C GLN A 105 -29.89 35.29 5.89
N LEU A 106 -28.84 34.69 6.45
CA LEU A 106 -28.93 33.67 7.50
C LEU A 106 -28.60 34.31 8.87
N LYS A 107 -29.35 33.91 9.90
CA LYS A 107 -29.09 34.34 11.27
C LYS A 107 -28.59 33.18 12.11
N GLY A 108 -27.68 33.47 13.03
CA GLY A 108 -27.18 32.52 14.01
C GLY A 108 -25.69 32.24 13.89
N VAL A 109 -25.20 31.53 14.89
CA VAL A 109 -23.82 31.08 14.99
C VAL A 109 -23.83 29.56 15.03
N ALA A 110 -23.11 28.98 14.10
CA ALA A 110 -22.89 27.54 14.09
C ALA A 110 -21.61 27.20 14.83
N GLU A 111 -21.68 26.25 15.73
CA GLU A 111 -20.51 25.77 16.48
C GLU A 111 -20.45 24.24 16.43
N PHE A 112 -19.24 23.71 16.23
CA PHE A 112 -18.97 22.28 16.33
C PHE A 112 -17.55 22.04 16.83
N GLU A 113 -17.31 20.84 17.32
CA GLU A 113 -16.00 20.43 17.82
C GLU A 113 -15.56 19.15 17.14
N PHE A 114 -14.27 19.04 16.92
CA PHE A 114 -13.60 17.79 16.52
C PHE A 114 -12.27 17.68 17.26
N ALA A 115 -11.67 16.50 17.25
CA ALA A 115 -10.35 16.27 17.80
C ALA A 115 -9.41 15.73 16.73
N THR A 116 -8.12 15.97 16.89
CA THR A 116 -7.08 15.31 16.09
C THR A 116 -6.57 14.08 16.85
N PRO A 117 -6.10 13.04 16.15
CA PRO A 117 -5.60 11.84 16.78
C PRO A 117 -4.29 12.11 17.55
N LYS A 118 -4.01 11.29 18.53
CA LYS A 118 -2.66 11.16 19.07
C LYS A 118 -1.78 10.48 18.04
N LEU A 119 -0.65 11.09 17.70
CA LEU A 119 0.32 10.48 16.80
C LEU A 119 0.95 9.26 17.47
N ARG A 120 0.92 8.13 16.76
CA ARG A 120 1.53 6.86 17.18
C ARG A 120 2.35 6.30 16.05
N PHE A 121 3.36 5.50 16.38
CA PHE A 121 4.23 4.86 15.43
C PHE A 121 4.21 3.35 15.60
N ALA A 122 4.11 2.64 14.49
CA ALA A 122 4.36 1.23 14.37
C ALA A 122 5.68 1.02 13.60
N TYR A 123 6.41 0.00 13.99
CA TYR A 123 7.71 -0.33 13.40
C TYR A 123 7.55 -1.66 12.69
N SER A 124 7.91 -1.72 11.40
CA SER A 124 8.09 -2.99 10.73
C SER A 124 9.37 -3.69 11.23
N ASP A 125 9.47 -4.95 10.92
CA ASP A 125 10.75 -5.63 11.04
C ASP A 125 11.74 -5.01 10.05
N TYR A 126 13.03 -5.08 10.40
CA TYR A 126 14.09 -4.68 9.51
C TYR A 126 14.62 -5.91 8.74
N TRP A 127 15.24 -5.64 7.61
CA TRP A 127 16.01 -6.66 6.90
C TRP A 127 17.38 -6.13 6.53
N LEU A 128 18.34 -7.05 6.50
CA LEU A 128 19.70 -6.77 6.13
C LEU A 128 19.95 -7.27 4.70
N GLN A 129 20.51 -6.44 3.86
CA GLN A 129 20.90 -6.81 2.49
C GLN A 129 22.33 -6.38 2.22
N GLN A 130 22.98 -6.98 1.21
CA GLN A 130 24.28 -6.51 0.78
C GLN A 130 24.14 -5.24 -0.07
N SER A 131 25.18 -4.38 0.01
CA SER A 131 25.38 -3.30 -0.92
C SER A 131 25.56 -3.82 -2.36
N ASP A 132 25.36 -2.97 -3.36
CA ASP A 132 25.44 -3.36 -4.79
C ASP A 132 26.82 -3.91 -5.17
N ASP A 133 27.88 -3.41 -4.55
CA ASP A 133 29.28 -3.87 -4.71
C ASP A 133 29.63 -5.08 -3.84
N MET A 134 28.70 -5.52 -2.97
CA MET A 134 28.84 -6.66 -2.06
C MET A 134 29.98 -6.53 -1.04
N THR A 135 30.42 -5.31 -0.72
CA THR A 135 31.49 -5.05 0.24
C THR A 135 30.99 -4.72 1.63
N SER A 136 29.75 -4.28 1.75
CA SER A 136 29.12 -3.88 3.00
C SER A 136 27.66 -4.33 3.04
N TYR A 137 27.02 -4.12 4.18
CA TYR A 137 25.60 -4.36 4.35
C TYR A 137 24.83 -3.04 4.42
N VAL A 138 23.57 -3.11 4.03
CA VAL A 138 22.58 -2.05 4.14
C VAL A 138 21.41 -2.61 4.96
N LEU A 139 21.09 -1.93 6.04
CA LEU A 139 19.89 -2.20 6.82
C LEU A 139 18.73 -1.39 6.24
N VAL A 140 17.60 -2.02 6.03
CA VAL A 140 16.37 -1.38 5.60
C VAL A 140 15.29 -1.63 6.64
N GLY A 141 14.54 -0.60 6.98
CA GLY A 141 13.41 -0.71 7.89
C GLY A 141 12.33 0.32 7.55
N GLU A 142 11.16 0.15 8.15
CA GLU A 142 10.01 1.00 7.90
C GLU A 142 9.35 1.42 9.21
N VAL A 143 8.92 2.67 9.26
CA VAL A 143 8.12 3.25 10.33
C VAL A 143 6.80 3.72 9.73
N VAL A 144 5.69 3.32 10.34
CA VAL A 144 4.35 3.74 9.93
C VAL A 144 3.74 4.58 11.04
N SER A 145 3.30 5.79 10.69
CA SER A 145 2.60 6.68 11.60
C SER A 145 1.08 6.53 11.48
N SER A 146 0.37 6.73 12.57
CA SER A 146 -1.10 6.64 12.63
C SER A 146 -1.82 7.77 11.88
N ASP A 147 -1.10 8.85 11.57
CA ASP A 147 -1.54 9.99 10.78
C ASP A 147 -0.30 10.63 10.14
N TYR A 148 -0.49 11.67 9.32
CA TYR A 148 0.61 12.41 8.73
C TYR A 148 1.69 12.75 9.78
N ALA A 149 2.93 12.44 9.48
CA ALA A 149 4.09 12.86 10.26
C ALA A 149 5.07 13.60 9.35
N GLU A 150 5.59 14.72 9.84
CA GLU A 150 6.57 15.51 9.10
C GLU A 150 7.89 14.76 8.98
N SER A 151 8.45 14.70 7.76
CA SER A 151 9.68 13.96 7.47
C SER A 151 10.82 14.29 8.42
N GLY A 152 11.13 15.58 8.58
CA GLY A 152 12.20 16.02 9.47
C GLY A 152 11.96 15.68 10.95
N TYR A 153 10.70 15.55 11.38
CA TYR A 153 10.39 15.05 12.72
C TYR A 153 10.71 13.56 12.85
N VAL A 154 10.38 12.75 11.84
CA VAL A 154 10.66 11.30 11.84
C VAL A 154 12.16 11.05 11.78
N GLU A 155 12.87 11.71 10.86
CA GLU A 155 14.29 11.53 10.62
C GLU A 155 15.16 11.79 11.86
N LYS A 156 14.93 12.91 12.55
CA LYS A 156 15.73 13.30 13.74
C LYS A 156 15.58 12.37 14.93
N ASN A 157 14.57 11.52 14.95
CA ASN A 157 14.29 10.60 16.05
C ASN A 157 14.84 9.19 15.84
N LEU A 158 15.54 8.93 14.72
CA LEU A 158 16.34 7.73 14.53
C LEU A 158 17.74 7.98 15.12
N LYS A 159 18.11 7.19 16.12
CA LYS A 159 19.46 7.22 16.72
C LYS A 159 20.12 5.87 16.49
N ILE A 160 21.36 5.91 16.01
CA ILE A 160 22.14 4.72 15.71
C ILE A 160 23.36 4.72 16.63
N SER A 161 23.59 3.62 17.31
CA SER A 161 24.76 3.42 18.15
C SER A 161 25.54 2.18 17.73
N GLY A 162 26.85 2.20 17.92
CA GLY A 162 27.75 1.10 17.54
C GLY A 162 28.27 1.18 16.11
N LEU A 163 27.69 2.00 15.23
CA LEU A 163 28.15 2.19 13.86
C LEU A 163 28.91 3.51 13.72
N LYS A 164 30.11 3.45 13.12
CA LYS A 164 30.89 4.65 12.80
C LYS A 164 30.38 5.24 11.47
N ASN A 165 30.02 6.53 11.50
CA ASN A 165 29.58 7.29 10.31
C ASN A 165 28.47 6.56 9.51
N PRO A 166 27.30 6.31 10.14
CA PRO A 166 26.19 5.71 9.41
C PRO A 166 25.75 6.62 8.27
N ASP A 167 25.54 6.03 7.09
CA ASP A 167 24.90 6.70 5.97
C ASP A 167 23.40 6.39 6.05
N VAL A 168 22.61 7.40 6.42
CA VAL A 168 21.16 7.23 6.63
C VAL A 168 20.39 7.97 5.55
N ALA A 169 19.63 7.24 4.76
CA ALA A 169 18.71 7.81 3.78
C ALA A 169 17.26 7.47 4.13
N TRP A 170 16.36 8.36 3.75
CA TRP A 170 14.93 8.22 4.00
C TRP A 170 14.12 8.36 2.72
N VAL A 171 13.04 7.59 2.64
CA VAL A 171 12.00 7.72 1.62
C VAL A 171 10.65 7.81 2.34
N HIS A 172 9.93 8.91 2.10
CA HIS A 172 8.64 9.18 2.73
C HIS A 172 7.52 9.05 1.71
N SER A 173 6.42 8.41 2.11
CA SER A 173 5.22 8.35 1.28
C SER A 173 4.60 9.75 1.11
N ALA A 174 3.92 9.97 -0.01
CA ALA A 174 3.30 11.27 -0.33
C ALA A 174 2.24 11.70 0.71
N ASN A 175 1.57 10.74 1.35
CA ASN A 175 0.62 11.00 2.44
C ASN A 175 1.29 11.21 3.81
N GLY A 176 2.63 11.01 3.90
CA GLY A 176 3.40 11.20 5.11
C GLY A 176 3.06 10.25 6.25
N THR A 177 2.63 9.03 5.94
CA THR A 177 2.30 8.01 6.94
C THR A 177 3.26 6.82 6.94
N THR A 178 4.01 6.63 5.86
CA THR A 178 5.00 5.56 5.74
C THR A 178 6.37 6.17 5.48
N HIS A 179 7.35 5.74 6.26
CA HIS A 179 8.69 6.29 6.26
C HIS A 179 9.68 5.13 6.24
N GLN A 180 10.29 4.88 5.09
CA GLN A 180 11.31 3.87 4.94
C GLN A 180 12.69 4.49 5.19
N TYR A 181 13.51 3.83 5.99
CA TYR A 181 14.89 4.24 6.21
C TYR A 181 15.86 3.16 5.74
N THR A 182 17.02 3.61 5.29
CA THR A 182 18.16 2.75 5.00
C THR A 182 19.36 3.23 5.79
N VAL A 183 20.13 2.29 6.32
CA VAL A 183 21.39 2.57 7.01
C VAL A 183 22.51 1.83 6.28
N GLY A 184 23.35 2.58 5.58
CA GLY A 184 24.49 2.07 4.83
C GLY A 184 25.78 2.03 5.68
N ASN A 185 26.87 1.68 5.00
CA ASN A 185 28.22 1.61 5.57
C ASN A 185 28.40 0.59 6.73
N ILE A 186 27.58 -0.47 6.73
CA ILE A 186 27.67 -1.53 7.72
C ILE A 186 28.72 -2.54 7.25
N ALA A 187 29.94 -2.46 7.81
CA ALA A 187 30.98 -3.43 7.46
C ALA A 187 30.65 -4.84 7.95
N PRO A 188 31.07 -5.91 7.23
CA PRO A 188 31.00 -7.28 7.75
C PRO A 188 31.66 -7.34 9.12
N GLY A 189 30.90 -7.82 10.11
CA GLY A 189 31.31 -7.69 11.52
C GLY A 189 32.19 -8.83 12.02
N GLU A 190 32.93 -8.57 13.07
CA GLU A 190 33.52 -9.62 13.93
C GLU A 190 32.52 -10.11 14.98
N GLY A 191 31.20 -10.09 14.64
CA GLY A 191 30.11 -10.48 15.54
C GLY A 191 29.61 -9.35 16.45
N ALA A 192 29.96 -8.11 16.19
CA ALA A 192 29.42 -6.96 16.90
C ALA A 192 27.98 -6.68 16.41
N GLY A 193 27.03 -6.73 17.31
CA GLY A 193 25.67 -6.25 17.02
C GLY A 193 25.62 -4.73 17.04
N TYR A 194 24.84 -4.13 16.16
CA TYR A 194 24.52 -2.69 16.18
C TYR A 194 23.18 -2.49 16.88
N THR A 195 23.06 -1.39 17.62
CA THR A 195 21.81 -1.03 18.26
C THR A 195 21.23 0.22 17.62
N LEU A 196 20.01 0.08 17.09
CA LEU A 196 19.20 1.20 16.62
C LEU A 196 18.14 1.53 17.66
N THR A 197 18.05 2.79 18.04
CA THR A 197 16.99 3.29 18.90
C THR A 197 16.11 4.24 18.12
N LEU A 198 14.82 3.93 18.06
CA LEU A 198 13.77 4.75 17.48
C LEU A 198 12.96 5.31 18.63
N ASP A 199 13.03 6.62 18.86
CA ASP A 199 12.31 7.30 19.93
C ASP A 199 11.62 8.55 19.37
N PHE A 200 10.30 8.50 19.24
CA PHE A 200 9.49 9.58 18.69
C PHE A 200 8.85 10.48 19.75
N GLY A 201 9.23 10.33 21.00
CA GLY A 201 8.81 11.25 22.08
C GLY A 201 7.37 11.08 22.56
N TYR A 202 6.63 10.07 22.11
CA TYR A 202 5.26 9.78 22.53
C TYR A 202 5.12 8.53 23.41
N GLY A 203 6.23 8.09 24.01
CA GLY A 203 6.27 6.86 24.83
C GLY A 203 6.41 5.58 24.00
N ASP A 204 6.47 5.69 22.69
CA ASP A 204 6.71 4.57 21.77
C ASP A 204 8.19 4.61 21.37
N SER A 205 9.06 4.00 22.18
CA SER A 205 10.44 3.77 21.80
C SER A 205 10.66 2.31 21.48
N LYS A 206 11.38 2.02 20.40
CA LYS A 206 11.80 0.67 20.02
C LYS A 206 13.30 0.65 19.85
N THR A 207 13.96 -0.27 20.54
CA THR A 207 15.38 -0.57 20.34
C THR A 207 15.49 -1.87 19.56
N LEU A 208 16.20 -1.82 18.44
CA LEU A 208 16.49 -2.97 17.58
C LEU A 208 17.97 -3.32 17.71
N THR A 209 18.27 -4.57 17.99
CA THR A 209 19.62 -5.10 17.89
C THR A 209 19.77 -5.82 16.56
N VAL A 210 20.71 -5.36 15.75
CA VAL A 210 21.00 -5.90 14.43
C VAL A 210 22.26 -6.73 14.49
N GLU A 211 22.11 -8.03 14.21
CA GLU A 211 23.25 -8.92 14.08
C GLU A 211 23.80 -8.86 12.66
N VAL A 212 25.08 -8.51 12.51
CA VAL A 212 25.74 -8.47 11.22
C VAL A 212 26.59 -9.73 11.04
N PRO A 213 26.43 -10.47 9.92
CA PRO A 213 27.21 -11.68 9.66
C PRO A 213 28.72 -11.40 9.69
N LYS A 214 29.48 -12.34 10.18
CA LYS A 214 30.96 -12.29 10.11
C LYS A 214 31.41 -12.42 8.65
N LYS A 215 32.61 -11.93 8.38
CA LYS A 215 33.17 -11.93 7.02
C LYS A 215 33.26 -13.32 6.39
N ASP A 216 33.34 -14.34 7.21
CA ASP A 216 33.52 -15.77 6.82
C ASP A 216 32.26 -16.59 7.10
N GLU A 217 31.15 -15.98 7.40
CA GLU A 217 29.87 -16.69 7.60
C GLU A 217 28.97 -16.59 6.38
N TYR A 218 28.69 -17.72 5.76
CA TYR A 218 27.68 -17.81 4.73
C TYR A 218 26.32 -18.11 5.37
N VAL A 219 25.43 -17.16 5.35
CA VAL A 219 24.12 -17.23 6.01
C VAL A 219 23.01 -16.70 5.09
N VAL A 220 21.76 -17.03 5.42
CA VAL A 220 20.59 -16.35 4.85
C VAL A 220 20.39 -15.04 5.60
N LEU A 221 20.27 -13.94 4.85
CA LEU A 221 20.00 -12.61 5.38
C LEU A 221 18.51 -12.31 5.50
N ASP A 222 17.75 -12.74 4.49
CA ASP A 222 16.33 -12.40 4.38
C ASP A 222 15.60 -13.37 3.45
N HIS A 223 14.26 -13.43 3.60
CA HIS A 223 13.37 -14.07 2.65
C HIS A 223 12.12 -13.21 2.43
N SER A 224 11.60 -13.24 1.23
CA SER A 224 10.41 -12.49 0.85
C SER A 224 9.61 -13.23 -0.22
N VAL A 225 8.38 -12.76 -0.47
CA VAL A 225 7.53 -13.29 -1.54
C VAL A 225 7.23 -12.17 -2.53
N ALA A 226 7.71 -12.35 -3.76
CA ALA A 226 7.36 -11.50 -4.89
C ALA A 226 6.02 -11.96 -5.50
N ALA A 227 5.13 -11.03 -5.83
CA ALA A 227 3.80 -11.35 -6.35
C ALA A 227 3.77 -11.53 -7.88
N GLU A 228 4.56 -10.75 -8.62
CA GLU A 228 4.57 -10.76 -10.10
C GLU A 228 6.01 -10.64 -10.66
N PRO A 229 6.59 -11.74 -11.16
CA PRO A 229 6.09 -13.12 -11.08
C PRO A 229 6.11 -13.66 -9.65
N LEU A 230 5.16 -14.55 -9.33
CA LEU A 230 5.13 -15.19 -8.00
C LEU A 230 6.43 -15.99 -7.81
N ALA A 231 7.21 -15.57 -6.81
CA ALA A 231 8.45 -16.24 -6.43
C ALA A 231 8.71 -16.05 -4.93
N VAL A 232 9.26 -17.09 -4.31
CA VAL A 232 9.92 -16.93 -3.01
C VAL A 232 11.35 -16.53 -3.29
N VAL A 233 11.80 -15.43 -2.69
CA VAL A 233 13.14 -14.89 -2.85
C VAL A 233 13.89 -15.07 -1.55
N VAL A 234 15.04 -15.74 -1.60
CA VAL A 234 15.93 -15.91 -0.45
C VAL A 234 17.24 -15.20 -0.74
N THR A 235 17.62 -14.28 0.15
CA THR A 235 18.83 -13.48 0.03
C THR A 235 19.92 -13.99 0.97
N PHE A 236 21.10 -14.20 0.44
CA PHE A 236 22.24 -14.74 1.17
C PHE A 236 23.32 -13.67 1.42
N SER A 237 24.22 -13.92 2.38
CA SER A 237 25.36 -13.05 2.70
C SER A 237 26.45 -13.05 1.63
N GLU A 238 26.47 -14.02 0.72
CA GLU A 238 27.39 -14.11 -0.40
C GLU A 238 26.69 -14.61 -1.68
N PRO A 239 27.28 -14.40 -2.88
CA PRO A 239 26.76 -14.97 -4.11
C PRO A 239 26.70 -16.49 -4.05
N LEU A 240 25.64 -17.07 -4.61
CA LEU A 240 25.49 -18.52 -4.72
C LEU A 240 26.36 -19.08 -5.84
N LYS A 241 26.80 -20.33 -5.67
CA LYS A 241 27.39 -21.15 -6.72
C LYS A 241 26.30 -21.53 -7.72
N GLN A 242 26.43 -21.09 -8.97
CA GLN A 242 25.43 -21.33 -10.01
C GLN A 242 25.33 -22.80 -10.47
N SER A 243 26.47 -23.52 -10.41
CA SER A 243 26.59 -24.90 -10.90
C SER A 243 26.20 -25.98 -9.89
N GLN A 244 25.24 -25.71 -8.98
CA GLN A 244 24.74 -26.68 -8.02
C GLN A 244 23.28 -27.06 -8.30
N ASN A 245 22.91 -28.32 -7.98
CA ASN A 245 21.54 -28.77 -8.12
C ASN A 245 20.69 -28.30 -6.92
N LEU A 246 20.12 -27.13 -7.04
CA LEU A 246 19.32 -26.51 -5.97
C LEU A 246 18.02 -27.27 -5.66
N LYS A 247 17.49 -28.05 -6.60
CA LYS A 247 16.25 -28.82 -6.36
C LYS A 247 16.38 -29.81 -5.23
N ASP A 248 17.54 -30.44 -5.09
CA ASP A 248 17.82 -31.42 -4.05
C ASP A 248 18.22 -30.78 -2.70
N LEU A 249 18.45 -29.48 -2.72
CA LEU A 249 18.87 -28.67 -1.57
C LEU A 249 17.75 -27.82 -0.98
N ILE A 250 16.57 -27.87 -1.59
CA ILE A 250 15.39 -27.10 -1.17
C ILE A 250 14.24 -28.07 -0.93
N ARG A 251 13.71 -28.09 0.27
CA ARG A 251 12.50 -28.78 0.61
C ARG A 251 11.31 -27.83 0.53
N PHE A 252 10.37 -28.13 -0.38
CA PHE A 252 9.17 -27.36 -0.61
C PHE A 252 8.09 -28.31 -1.15
N ASP A 253 6.94 -28.39 -0.48
CA ASP A 253 5.89 -29.39 -0.75
C ASP A 253 5.08 -29.09 -2.04
N THR A 254 5.70 -28.45 -3.03
CA THR A 254 5.15 -28.26 -4.36
C THR A 254 6.24 -28.34 -5.41
N LYS A 255 5.87 -28.57 -6.66
CA LYS A 255 6.84 -28.49 -7.77
C LYS A 255 7.27 -27.03 -7.99
N PHE A 256 8.55 -26.84 -8.19
CA PHE A 256 9.14 -25.50 -8.37
C PHE A 256 10.30 -25.50 -9.37
N ARG A 257 10.61 -24.32 -9.86
CA ARG A 257 11.84 -24.01 -10.61
C ARG A 257 12.66 -23.02 -9.81
N THR A 258 13.94 -22.97 -10.05
CA THR A 258 14.86 -22.05 -9.39
C THR A 258 15.61 -21.19 -10.39
N SER A 259 15.93 -19.96 -10.00
CA SER A 259 16.87 -19.09 -10.69
C SER A 259 17.75 -18.42 -9.65
N VAL A 260 18.98 -18.11 -10.00
CA VAL A 260 19.96 -17.46 -9.14
C VAL A 260 20.43 -16.17 -9.81
N ASP A 261 20.35 -15.09 -9.07
CA ASP A 261 20.96 -13.81 -9.44
C ASP A 261 21.85 -13.33 -8.31
N LYS A 262 23.18 -13.40 -8.52
CA LYS A 262 24.18 -13.09 -7.50
C LYS A 262 23.94 -13.84 -6.18
N ASN A 263 23.54 -13.13 -5.12
CA ASN A 263 23.23 -13.66 -3.80
C ASN A 263 21.73 -13.92 -3.56
N ARG A 264 20.91 -13.83 -4.59
CA ARG A 264 19.45 -14.08 -4.50
C ARG A 264 19.08 -15.38 -5.20
N LEU A 265 18.34 -16.19 -4.48
CA LEU A 265 17.70 -17.41 -4.98
C LEU A 265 16.21 -17.13 -5.17
N TYR A 266 15.73 -17.32 -6.38
CA TYR A 266 14.31 -17.24 -6.72
C TYR A 266 13.75 -18.64 -6.86
N ILE A 267 12.70 -18.95 -6.12
CA ILE A 267 11.98 -20.23 -6.13
C ILE A 267 10.59 -19.95 -6.70
N TYR A 268 10.32 -20.45 -7.90
CA TYR A 268 9.05 -20.27 -8.61
C TYR A 268 8.19 -21.51 -8.48
N PRO A 269 7.05 -21.48 -7.76
CA PRO A 269 6.11 -22.57 -7.78
C PRO A 269 5.57 -22.82 -9.19
N GLU A 270 5.44 -24.10 -9.61
CA GLU A 270 4.93 -24.45 -10.94
C GLU A 270 3.41 -24.36 -11.06
N SER A 271 2.68 -24.41 -9.97
CA SER A 271 1.21 -24.40 -9.95
C SER A 271 0.67 -23.17 -9.21
N HIS A 272 -0.63 -22.96 -9.32
CA HIS A 272 -1.35 -21.90 -8.60
C HIS A 272 -1.52 -22.29 -7.11
N VAL A 273 -0.41 -22.33 -6.39
CA VAL A 273 -0.40 -22.58 -4.95
C VAL A 273 -0.62 -21.30 -4.19
N THR A 274 -1.43 -21.37 -3.15
CA THR A 274 -1.74 -20.24 -2.25
C THR A 274 -1.78 -20.73 -0.81
N GLY A 275 -1.45 -19.87 0.13
CA GLY A 275 -1.43 -20.21 1.55
C GLY A 275 -0.02 -20.29 2.12
N ASN A 276 0.09 -20.87 3.28
CA ASN A 276 1.35 -20.97 4.01
C ASN A 276 2.06 -22.27 3.64
N PHE A 277 3.35 -22.16 3.34
CA PHE A 277 4.22 -23.29 3.03
C PHE A 277 5.52 -23.19 3.80
N ASP A 278 5.91 -24.28 4.43
CA ASP A 278 7.22 -24.37 5.05
C ASP A 278 8.26 -24.72 4.00
N ILE A 279 9.33 -23.95 3.96
CA ILE A 279 10.43 -24.08 3.02
C ILE A 279 11.72 -24.25 3.82
N GLU A 280 12.50 -25.26 3.50
CA GLU A 280 13.81 -25.47 4.10
C GLU A 280 14.90 -25.36 3.02
N ILE A 281 15.88 -24.51 3.29
CA ILE A 281 17.12 -24.39 2.51
C ILE A 281 18.21 -25.18 3.24
N SER A 282 18.72 -26.21 2.60
CA SER A 282 19.73 -27.09 3.20
C SER A 282 21.03 -26.33 3.46
N ARG A 283 21.69 -26.65 4.59
CA ARG A 283 23.05 -26.18 4.88
C ARG A 283 24.07 -26.54 3.78
N ASN A 284 23.77 -27.48 2.92
CA ASN A 284 24.66 -27.88 1.84
C ASN A 284 24.63 -26.96 0.63
N VAL A 285 23.82 -25.91 0.63
CA VAL A 285 23.87 -24.84 -0.37
C VAL A 285 25.25 -24.16 -0.27
N LEU A 286 25.90 -24.02 -1.43
CA LEU A 286 27.26 -23.48 -1.53
C LEU A 286 27.25 -22.03 -2.03
N SER A 287 28.08 -21.20 -1.42
CA SER A 287 28.45 -19.92 -1.98
C SER A 287 29.36 -20.07 -3.21
N LYS A 288 29.51 -19.00 -3.99
CA LYS A 288 30.45 -18.95 -5.12
C LYS A 288 31.88 -19.29 -4.68
N GLY A 289 32.26 -18.94 -3.46
CA GLY A 289 33.55 -19.27 -2.83
C GLY A 289 33.67 -20.71 -2.36
N GLY A 290 32.58 -21.51 -2.42
CA GLY A 290 32.54 -22.90 -1.98
C GLY A 290 32.23 -23.10 -0.50
N GLN A 291 31.89 -22.06 0.23
CA GLN A 291 31.44 -22.17 1.63
C GLN A 291 30.03 -22.78 1.70
N ARG A 292 29.77 -23.57 2.73
CA ARG A 292 28.43 -24.06 3.05
C ARG A 292 27.70 -23.08 3.95
N LEU A 293 26.37 -23.07 3.87
CA LEU A 293 25.57 -22.35 4.87
C LEU A 293 25.96 -22.80 6.28
N LYS A 294 25.99 -21.85 7.20
CA LYS A 294 26.26 -22.09 8.63
C LYS A 294 25.32 -23.16 9.19
N GLU A 295 24.03 -23.07 8.86
CA GLU A 295 22.97 -24.00 9.24
C GLU A 295 21.90 -24.09 8.17
N SER A 296 21.03 -25.10 8.22
CA SER A 296 19.82 -25.13 7.39
C SER A 296 18.87 -24.03 7.82
N TYR A 297 18.24 -23.39 6.85
CA TYR A 297 17.33 -22.28 7.09
C TYR A 297 15.90 -22.69 6.77
N THR A 298 15.02 -22.69 7.77
CA THR A 298 13.61 -23.02 7.62
C THR A 298 12.74 -21.81 7.91
N PHE A 299 11.75 -21.56 7.04
CA PHE A 299 10.82 -20.45 7.17
C PHE A 299 9.48 -20.80 6.55
N THR A 300 8.43 -20.06 6.94
CA THR A 300 7.11 -20.18 6.35
C THR A 300 6.87 -19.05 5.37
N ALA A 301 6.65 -19.39 4.10
CA ALA A 301 6.28 -18.43 3.05
C ALA A 301 4.76 -18.37 2.91
N ASN A 302 4.18 -17.19 3.02
CA ASN A 302 2.76 -16.95 2.72
C ASN A 302 2.62 -16.57 1.24
N LEU A 303 2.17 -17.52 0.41
CA LEU A 303 1.96 -17.30 -1.01
C LEU A 303 0.58 -16.66 -1.23
N PRO A 304 0.52 -15.42 -1.73
CA PRO A 304 -0.73 -14.70 -1.90
C PRO A 304 -1.59 -15.36 -2.97
N SER A 305 -2.91 -15.33 -2.77
CA SER A 305 -3.85 -15.66 -3.83
C SER A 305 -3.76 -14.59 -4.92
N ARG A 306 -3.57 -15.03 -6.17
CA ARG A 306 -3.65 -14.11 -7.29
C ARG A 306 -5.07 -13.56 -7.41
N VAL A 307 -5.20 -12.25 -7.54
CA VAL A 307 -6.49 -11.62 -7.81
C VAL A 307 -7.05 -12.17 -9.13
N PRO A 308 -8.30 -12.65 -9.17
CA PRO A 308 -8.90 -13.10 -10.40
C PRO A 308 -8.88 -12.00 -11.46
N ALA A 309 -8.32 -12.29 -12.64
CA ALA A 309 -8.20 -11.34 -13.72
C ALA A 309 -8.31 -12.01 -15.07
N ILE A 310 -8.84 -11.28 -16.06
CA ILE A 310 -8.75 -11.63 -17.49
C ILE A 310 -8.15 -10.44 -18.18
N ARG A 311 -7.09 -10.64 -18.93
CA ARG A 311 -6.37 -9.59 -19.68
C ARG A 311 -6.13 -10.05 -21.12
N PHE A 312 -6.26 -9.13 -22.07
CA PHE A 312 -5.75 -9.40 -23.41
C PHE A 312 -4.21 -9.39 -23.40
N ALA A 313 -3.61 -10.39 -24.03
CA ALA A 313 -2.14 -10.52 -24.07
C ALA A 313 -1.47 -9.51 -25.00
N GLY A 314 -2.22 -8.87 -25.90
CA GLY A 314 -1.73 -7.86 -26.85
C GLY A 314 -2.22 -6.45 -26.50
N LYS A 315 -1.39 -5.45 -26.78
CA LYS A 315 -1.78 -4.04 -26.81
C LYS A 315 -2.11 -3.66 -28.25
N GLY A 316 -3.31 -3.19 -28.50
CA GLY A 316 -3.71 -2.69 -29.83
C GLY A 316 -5.20 -2.89 -30.09
N SER A 317 -5.75 -2.01 -30.90
CA SER A 317 -7.20 -1.97 -31.23
C SER A 317 -7.46 -2.54 -32.63
N VAL A 318 -6.42 -3.00 -33.35
CA VAL A 318 -6.53 -3.45 -34.74
C VAL A 318 -5.94 -4.84 -34.87
N LEU A 319 -6.72 -5.77 -35.40
CA LEU A 319 -6.24 -7.07 -35.80
C LEU A 319 -5.92 -7.03 -37.31
N PRO A 320 -4.76 -7.55 -37.73
CA PRO A 320 -4.47 -7.68 -39.17
C PRO A 320 -5.49 -8.63 -39.83
N SER A 321 -5.91 -8.31 -41.04
CA SER A 321 -6.76 -9.19 -41.85
C SER A 321 -5.88 -10.35 -42.39
N SER A 322 -5.65 -11.34 -41.54
CA SER A 322 -4.94 -12.58 -41.88
C SER A 322 -5.88 -13.76 -41.71
N ASN A 323 -5.50 -14.91 -42.28
CA ASN A 323 -6.26 -16.15 -42.13
C ASN A 323 -6.35 -16.64 -40.64
N ASP A 324 -5.64 -16.01 -39.73
CA ASP A 324 -5.63 -16.31 -38.31
C ASP A 324 -6.07 -15.08 -37.51
N MET A 325 -7.37 -14.78 -37.52
CA MET A 325 -7.97 -13.74 -36.71
C MET A 325 -8.21 -14.27 -35.30
N SER A 326 -7.19 -14.20 -34.45
CA SER A 326 -7.30 -14.68 -33.09
C SER A 326 -6.86 -13.64 -32.07
N LEU A 327 -7.58 -13.62 -30.96
CA LEU A 327 -7.25 -12.83 -29.77
C LEU A 327 -6.67 -13.76 -28.71
N LEU A 328 -5.47 -13.43 -28.24
CA LEU A 328 -4.87 -14.07 -27.09
C LEU A 328 -5.28 -13.32 -25.82
N PHE A 329 -5.70 -14.05 -24.82
CA PHE A 329 -5.93 -13.51 -23.49
C PHE A 329 -5.40 -14.44 -22.40
N GLU A 330 -5.03 -13.85 -21.28
CA GLU A 330 -4.59 -14.52 -20.07
C GLU A 330 -5.70 -14.47 -19.03
N ALA A 331 -5.94 -15.59 -18.38
CA ALA A 331 -6.91 -15.68 -17.29
C ALA A 331 -6.22 -16.18 -16.02
N VAL A 332 -6.50 -15.52 -14.91
CA VAL A 332 -6.02 -15.89 -13.59
C VAL A 332 -7.24 -16.18 -12.69
N ASN A 333 -7.27 -17.36 -12.07
CA ASN A 333 -8.30 -17.78 -11.13
C ASN A 333 -9.75 -17.73 -11.66
N TYR A 334 -9.94 -17.79 -12.99
CA TYR A 334 -11.25 -18.00 -13.61
C TYR A 334 -11.27 -19.36 -14.33
N ARG A 335 -12.34 -20.12 -14.15
CA ARG A 335 -12.52 -21.39 -14.85
C ARG A 335 -13.23 -21.22 -16.19
N LYS A 336 -14.04 -20.21 -16.32
CA LYS A 336 -14.84 -19.94 -17.52
C LYS A 336 -14.92 -18.44 -17.78
N ALA A 337 -14.93 -18.05 -19.03
CA ALA A 337 -15.21 -16.69 -19.45
C ALA A 337 -16.31 -16.67 -20.51
N ARG A 338 -17.28 -15.77 -20.37
CA ARG A 338 -18.25 -15.49 -21.41
C ARG A 338 -17.68 -14.46 -22.37
N VAL A 339 -17.59 -14.81 -23.64
CA VAL A 339 -17.07 -13.93 -24.68
C VAL A 339 -18.20 -13.51 -25.60
N ARG A 340 -18.39 -12.21 -25.75
CA ARG A 340 -19.35 -11.62 -26.68
C ARG A 340 -18.63 -10.81 -27.73
N VAL A 341 -18.85 -11.15 -28.98
CA VAL A 341 -18.39 -10.35 -30.13
C VAL A 341 -19.58 -9.52 -30.62
N ARG A 342 -19.37 -8.23 -30.75
CA ARG A 342 -20.37 -7.29 -31.22
C ARG A 342 -19.90 -6.64 -32.51
N LYS A 343 -20.78 -6.54 -33.48
CA LYS A 343 -20.54 -5.82 -34.76
C LYS A 343 -21.18 -4.45 -34.69
N ILE A 344 -20.37 -3.42 -34.85
CA ILE A 344 -20.84 -2.04 -35.04
C ILE A 344 -21.00 -1.83 -36.55
N PHE A 345 -22.17 -1.42 -37.00
CA PHE A 345 -22.43 -1.17 -38.39
C PHE A 345 -21.84 0.17 -38.86
N ALA A 346 -21.45 0.27 -40.13
CA ALA A 346 -20.80 1.47 -40.66
C ALA A 346 -21.61 2.75 -40.45
N ASN A 347 -22.95 2.68 -40.54
CA ASN A 347 -23.84 3.80 -40.33
C ASN A 347 -23.95 4.24 -38.85
N ASN A 348 -23.51 3.41 -37.90
CA ASN A 348 -23.52 3.71 -36.46
C ASN A 348 -22.14 4.11 -35.94
N LEU A 349 -21.10 4.12 -36.76
CA LEU A 349 -19.73 4.45 -36.33
C LEU A 349 -19.63 5.85 -35.74
N LEU A 350 -20.27 6.85 -36.38
CA LEU A 350 -20.26 8.22 -35.86
C LEU A 350 -20.88 8.29 -34.46
N GLN A 351 -22.02 7.64 -34.27
CA GLN A 351 -22.71 7.60 -32.97
C GLN A 351 -21.90 6.84 -31.93
N PHE A 352 -21.23 5.75 -32.31
CA PHE A 352 -20.32 5.02 -31.43
C PHE A 352 -19.20 5.91 -30.92
N PHE A 353 -18.52 6.66 -31.79
CA PHE A 353 -17.39 7.52 -31.42
C PHE A 353 -17.78 8.82 -30.70
N GLN A 354 -19.05 9.15 -30.58
CA GLN A 354 -19.49 10.25 -29.71
C GLN A 354 -19.25 9.96 -28.22
N GLN A 355 -19.25 8.68 -27.84
CA GLN A 355 -19.14 8.27 -26.43
C GLN A 355 -18.00 7.29 -26.16
N ASN A 356 -17.34 6.80 -27.20
CA ASN A 356 -16.31 5.78 -27.11
C ASN A 356 -15.08 6.17 -27.93
N TYR A 357 -13.95 5.57 -27.61
CA TYR A 357 -12.71 5.73 -28.39
C TYR A 357 -12.00 4.38 -28.57
N TYR A 358 -11.12 4.27 -29.52
CA TYR A 358 -10.36 3.05 -29.75
C TYR A 358 -9.47 2.70 -28.56
N GLY A 359 -9.50 1.45 -28.14
CA GLY A 359 -8.67 0.94 -27.06
C GLY A 359 -9.15 1.34 -25.66
N GLY A 360 -10.39 1.80 -25.53
CA GLY A 360 -11.01 2.04 -24.22
C GLY A 360 -11.26 0.74 -23.46
N ASP A 361 -11.13 0.79 -22.15
CA ASP A 361 -11.39 -0.36 -21.25
C ASP A 361 -12.88 -0.62 -21.05
N TYR A 362 -13.70 0.35 -21.32
CA TYR A 362 -15.17 0.29 -21.21
C TYR A 362 -15.85 1.02 -22.36
N TYR A 363 -16.85 0.39 -22.95
CA TYR A 363 -17.63 0.96 -24.04
C TYR A 363 -19.09 1.14 -23.60
N SER A 364 -19.60 2.36 -23.71
CA SER A 364 -20.97 2.72 -23.36
C SER A 364 -21.93 2.61 -24.56
N ALA A 365 -23.21 2.50 -24.27
CA ALA A 365 -24.31 2.50 -25.28
C ALA A 365 -24.21 1.42 -26.36
N MET A 366 -23.47 0.33 -26.12
CA MET A 366 -23.25 -0.74 -27.11
C MET A 366 -24.52 -1.40 -27.61
N ASP A 367 -25.57 -1.45 -26.81
CA ASP A 367 -26.85 -2.07 -27.22
C ASP A 367 -27.61 -1.26 -28.29
N TYR A 368 -27.33 0.04 -28.40
CA TYR A 368 -27.96 0.94 -29.36
C TYR A 368 -27.22 1.01 -30.72
N VAL A 369 -25.89 0.78 -30.70
CA VAL A 369 -25.05 0.97 -31.90
C VAL A 369 -24.53 -0.32 -32.50
N SER A 370 -24.70 -1.46 -31.81
CA SER A 370 -24.10 -2.73 -32.21
C SER A 370 -25.10 -3.91 -32.08
N ARG A 371 -24.78 -5.02 -32.74
CA ARG A 371 -25.46 -6.31 -32.60
C ARG A 371 -24.47 -7.37 -32.13
N ILE A 372 -24.91 -8.25 -31.20
CA ILE A 372 -24.11 -9.43 -30.82
C ILE A 372 -24.12 -10.39 -32.02
N VAL A 373 -22.91 -10.71 -32.53
CA VAL A 373 -22.72 -11.66 -33.62
C VAL A 373 -22.22 -13.01 -33.11
N ARG A 374 -21.60 -13.03 -31.92
CA ARG A 374 -21.18 -14.25 -31.23
C ARG A 374 -21.32 -14.08 -29.72
N ASP A 375 -21.87 -15.09 -29.06
CA ASP A 375 -21.95 -15.18 -27.59
C ASP A 375 -21.58 -16.62 -27.23
N THR A 376 -20.44 -16.82 -26.59
CA THR A 376 -19.92 -18.14 -26.26
C THR A 376 -19.24 -18.16 -24.92
N THR A 377 -19.19 -19.32 -24.30
CA THR A 377 -18.44 -19.54 -23.06
C THR A 377 -17.19 -20.35 -23.36
N VAL A 378 -16.04 -19.85 -22.96
CA VAL A 378 -14.73 -20.50 -23.12
C VAL A 378 -14.32 -21.10 -21.80
N ASP A 379 -13.89 -22.37 -21.82
CA ASP A 379 -13.31 -23.02 -20.66
C ASP A 379 -11.84 -22.64 -20.55
N LEU A 380 -11.43 -22.15 -19.36
CA LEU A 380 -10.11 -21.63 -19.04
C LEU A 380 -9.32 -22.58 -18.15
N SER A 381 -9.92 -23.71 -17.74
CA SER A 381 -9.35 -24.62 -16.72
C SER A 381 -8.06 -25.32 -17.14
N ALA A 382 -7.76 -25.37 -18.44
CA ALA A 382 -6.64 -26.15 -18.97
C ALA A 382 -5.39 -25.35 -19.37
N LYS A 383 -5.46 -24.01 -19.48
CA LYS A 383 -4.33 -23.19 -19.99
C LYS A 383 -4.30 -21.81 -19.34
N ALA A 384 -3.09 -21.34 -19.02
CA ALA A 384 -2.86 -19.98 -18.53
C ALA A 384 -3.14 -18.91 -19.59
N SER A 385 -3.04 -19.25 -20.89
CA SER A 385 -3.43 -18.39 -22.00
C SER A 385 -4.36 -19.13 -22.95
N THR A 386 -5.39 -18.45 -23.43
CA THR A 386 -6.40 -19.01 -24.33
C THR A 386 -6.47 -18.20 -25.61
N LYS A 387 -6.46 -18.88 -26.73
CA LYS A 387 -6.62 -18.31 -28.07
C LYS A 387 -8.10 -18.33 -28.44
N LEU A 388 -8.67 -17.17 -28.70
CA LEU A 388 -10.02 -17.03 -29.24
C LEU A 388 -9.94 -16.82 -30.75
N ASP A 389 -10.46 -17.77 -31.53
CA ASP A 389 -10.56 -17.68 -32.98
C ASP A 389 -11.78 -16.82 -33.36
N LEU A 390 -11.55 -15.77 -34.14
CA LEU A 390 -12.54 -14.84 -34.66
C LEU A 390 -12.82 -15.01 -36.14
N SER A 391 -12.18 -15.98 -36.82
CA SER A 391 -12.25 -16.18 -38.28
C SER A 391 -13.68 -16.45 -38.79
N THR A 392 -14.61 -16.83 -37.92
CA THR A 392 -16.02 -17.14 -38.26
C THR A 392 -17.02 -16.07 -37.86
N THR A 393 -16.58 -14.86 -37.54
CA THR A 393 -17.41 -13.70 -37.19
C THR A 393 -17.34 -12.65 -38.32
#